data_d481497d5c96ac016bd91a7ca9698fd2
#
_entry.id   d481497d5c96ac016bd91a7ca9698fd2
#
_cell.length_a   1.000
_cell.length_b   1.000
_cell.length_c   1.000
_cell.angle_alpha   90.00
_cell.angle_beta   90.00
_cell.angle_gamma   90.00
#
_symmetry.space_group_name_H-M   'P 1'
#
loop_
_entity.id
_entity.type
_entity.pdbx_description
1 polymer ?
#
loop_
_entity_poly.entity_id
_entity_poly.type
_entity_poly.pdbx_seq_one_letter_code
_entity_poly.pdbx_strand_id
1 'polypeptide(L)'
;MYLNQVFVSKALALQLKNALMALGCPTENRVLILSPKDQDIIQGGIIIPGQAKDELPNKGVVILQGHLDEEYKWYTDLIETGRILTYGMYAGKEIEFNPDIFRKEGISLDLDKNKFTVLSVNEIIYSEVNNN
;
A
#
# COMPACT_ATOMS: atom_id res chain seq x y z
N MET A 1 -0.84 5.93 10.56
CA MET A 1 -2.08 5.79 9.79
C MET A 1 -2.67 4.41 9.99
N TYR A 2 -3.99 4.33 10.11
CA TYR A 2 -4.69 3.07 10.24
C TYR A 2 -5.18 2.60 8.88
N LEU A 3 -4.74 1.41 8.47
CA LEU A 3 -5.29 0.72 7.32
C LEU A 3 -6.22 -0.37 7.86
N ASN A 4 -7.54 -0.18 7.74
CA ASN A 4 -8.53 -1.10 8.30
C ASN A 4 -8.28 -1.39 9.79
N GLN A 5 -8.05 -0.34 10.58
CA GLN A 5 -7.73 -0.44 11.99
C GLN A 5 -6.39 -1.15 12.28
N VAL A 6 -5.62 -1.48 11.24
CA VAL A 6 -4.26 -1.97 11.39
C VAL A 6 -3.32 -0.80 11.22
N PHE A 7 -2.50 -0.59 12.22
CA PHE A 7 -1.52 0.48 12.20
C PHE A 7 -0.27 0.06 11.44
N VAL A 8 0.08 0.79 10.38
CA VAL A 8 1.28 0.51 9.59
C VAL A 8 2.32 1.58 9.86
N SER A 9 3.36 1.21 10.60
CA SER A 9 4.47 2.08 10.91
C SER A 9 5.55 2.05 9.83
N LYS A 10 6.46 3.03 9.87
CA LYS A 10 7.65 3.00 9.02
C LYS A 10 8.48 1.74 9.27
N ALA A 11 8.58 1.31 10.52
CA ALA A 11 9.34 0.12 10.90
C ALA A 11 8.76 -1.13 10.24
N LEU A 12 7.44 -1.30 10.28
CA LEU A 12 6.78 -2.41 9.59
C LEU A 12 6.99 -2.34 8.08
N ALA A 13 6.87 -1.14 7.50
CA ALA A 13 7.10 -0.94 6.07
C ALA A 13 8.52 -1.35 5.67
N LEU A 14 9.52 -1.02 6.47
CA LEU A 14 10.91 -1.41 6.23
C LEU A 14 11.13 -2.92 6.36
N GLN A 15 10.49 -3.56 7.33
CA GLN A 15 10.54 -5.02 7.47
C GLN A 15 9.95 -5.70 6.24
N LEU A 16 8.81 -5.22 5.76
CA LEU A 16 8.17 -5.75 4.56
C LEU A 16 9.04 -5.53 3.33
N LYS A 17 9.66 -4.35 3.21
CA LYS A 17 10.59 -4.06 2.13
C LYS A 17 11.73 -5.07 2.08
N ASN A 18 12.37 -5.32 3.22
CA ASN A 18 13.49 -6.24 3.30
C ASN A 18 13.09 -7.67 2.92
N ALA A 19 11.91 -8.11 3.36
CA ALA A 19 11.41 -9.44 3.06
C ALA A 19 11.08 -9.61 1.57
N LEU A 20 10.45 -8.61 0.95
CA LEU A 20 9.99 -8.70 -0.43
C LEU A 20 11.05 -8.35 -1.45
N MET A 21 11.99 -7.47 -1.10
CA MET A 21 13.05 -7.04 -2.01
C MET A 21 13.93 -8.21 -2.48
N ALA A 22 14.08 -9.23 -1.67
CA ALA A 22 14.84 -10.43 -2.03
C ALA A 22 14.15 -11.26 -3.11
N LEU A 23 12.84 -11.08 -3.30
CA LEU A 23 12.04 -11.83 -4.27
C LEU A 23 11.85 -11.11 -5.59
N GLY A 24 11.88 -9.79 -5.56
CA GLY A 24 11.64 -8.98 -6.76
C GLY A 24 11.30 -7.54 -6.40
N CYS A 25 10.94 -6.76 -7.40
CA CYS A 25 10.58 -5.36 -7.24
C CYS A 25 9.55 -4.96 -8.30
N PRO A 26 8.83 -3.85 -8.08
CA PRO A 26 7.98 -3.29 -9.12
C PRO A 26 8.80 -2.90 -10.33
N THR A 27 8.19 -2.94 -11.50
CA THR A 27 8.84 -2.50 -12.74
C THR A 27 8.90 -0.97 -12.82
N GLU A 28 9.49 -0.44 -13.88
CA GLU A 28 9.76 0.99 -14.04
C GLU A 28 8.53 1.87 -13.76
N ASN A 29 8.78 2.95 -13.03
CA ASN A 29 7.79 3.99 -12.71
C ASN A 29 6.59 3.47 -11.91
N ARG A 30 6.82 2.41 -11.13
CA ARG A 30 5.79 1.80 -10.29
C ARG A 30 6.23 1.68 -8.84
N VAL A 31 5.26 1.58 -7.97
CA VAL A 31 5.47 1.46 -6.52
C VAL A 31 4.56 0.41 -5.95
N LEU A 32 5.09 -0.41 -5.04
CA LEU A 32 4.32 -1.39 -4.28
C LEU A 32 3.89 -0.78 -2.96
N ILE A 33 2.61 -0.83 -2.68
CA ILE A 33 2.03 -0.32 -1.45
C ILE A 33 1.25 -1.40 -0.72
N LEU A 34 1.13 -1.24 0.60
CA LEU A 34 0.20 -2.01 1.42
C LEU A 34 -1.03 -1.14 1.67
N SER A 35 -2.20 -1.66 1.34
CA SER A 35 -3.45 -0.92 1.44
C SER A 35 -4.56 -1.79 2.04
N PRO A 36 -5.62 -1.18 2.59
CA PRO A 36 -6.74 -1.95 3.13
C PRO A 36 -7.53 -2.61 2.00
N LYS A 37 -8.03 -3.81 2.28
CA LYS A 37 -9.00 -4.44 1.38
C LYS A 37 -10.33 -3.72 1.51
N ASP A 38 -11.07 -3.68 0.40
CA ASP A 38 -12.43 -3.17 0.44
C ASP A 38 -13.27 -4.05 1.33
N GLN A 39 -13.95 -3.43 2.28
CA GLN A 39 -14.83 -4.11 3.20
C GLN A 39 -16.14 -3.35 3.29
N ASP A 40 -17.21 -4.09 3.57
CA ASP A 40 -18.49 -3.48 3.86
C ASP A 40 -18.39 -2.72 5.19
N ILE A 41 -19.04 -1.58 5.24
CA ILE A 41 -19.12 -0.76 6.45
C ILE A 41 -20.43 -1.09 7.14
N ILE A 42 -20.35 -1.39 8.45
CA ILE A 42 -21.55 -1.56 9.28
C ILE A 42 -21.76 -0.26 10.04
N GLN A 43 -22.89 0.38 9.79
CA GLN A 43 -23.24 1.64 10.42
C GLN A 43 -24.70 1.58 10.88
N GLY A 44 -24.92 1.67 12.21
CA GLY A 44 -26.25 1.62 12.78
C GLY A 44 -27.00 0.33 12.48
N GLY A 45 -26.31 -0.80 12.33
CA GLY A 45 -26.92 -2.09 11.97
C GLY A 45 -27.17 -2.28 10.47
N ILE A 46 -26.84 -1.28 9.65
CA ILE A 46 -26.98 -1.34 8.20
C ILE A 46 -25.61 -1.60 7.60
N ILE A 47 -25.52 -2.58 6.70
CA ILE A 47 -24.30 -2.84 5.97
C ILE A 47 -24.25 -1.91 4.76
N ILE A 48 -23.22 -1.06 4.71
CA ILE A 48 -22.96 -0.20 3.57
C ILE A 48 -21.99 -0.94 2.65
N PRO A 49 -22.41 -1.26 1.41
CA PRO A 49 -21.53 -1.97 0.47
C PRO A 49 -20.22 -1.24 0.23
N GLY A 50 -19.15 -1.99 -0.07
CA GLY A 50 -17.86 -1.41 -0.41
C GLY A 50 -17.92 -0.36 -1.52
N GLN A 51 -18.88 -0.49 -2.44
CA GLN A 51 -19.14 0.47 -3.51
C GLN A 51 -19.46 1.87 -3.01
N ALA A 52 -20.09 1.99 -1.84
CA ALA A 52 -20.37 3.29 -1.25
C ALA A 52 -19.10 4.00 -0.76
N LYS A 53 -17.99 3.28 -0.65
CA LYS A 53 -16.68 3.86 -0.33
C LYS A 53 -15.98 4.45 -1.54
N ASP A 54 -16.54 4.26 -2.73
CA ASP A 54 -15.93 4.63 -4.00
C ASP A 54 -15.71 6.13 -4.15
N GLU A 55 -16.43 6.91 -3.36
CA GLU A 55 -16.25 8.36 -3.32
C GLU A 55 -15.09 8.79 -2.42
N LEU A 56 -14.56 7.86 -1.60
CA LEU A 56 -13.45 8.14 -0.69
C LEU A 56 -12.12 7.78 -1.35
N PRO A 57 -11.11 8.63 -1.22
CA PRO A 57 -9.80 8.32 -1.76
C PRO A 57 -9.19 7.13 -1.04
N ASN A 58 -8.53 6.26 -1.79
CA ASN A 58 -7.78 5.14 -1.23
C ASN A 58 -6.43 5.61 -0.71
N LYS A 59 -6.00 5.05 0.40
CA LYS A 59 -4.69 5.31 0.98
C LYS A 59 -3.94 4.01 1.22
N GLY A 60 -2.62 4.08 1.07
CA GLY A 60 -1.74 2.95 1.33
C GLY A 60 -0.35 3.42 1.75
N VAL A 61 0.44 2.50 2.28
CA VAL A 61 1.80 2.77 2.75
C VAL A 61 2.80 2.16 1.77
N VAL A 62 3.79 2.96 1.38
CA VAL A 62 4.82 2.54 0.42
C VAL A 62 5.72 1.47 1.03
N ILE A 63 5.94 0.40 0.29
CA ILE A 63 6.84 -0.70 0.67
C ILE A 63 8.08 -0.71 -0.23
N LEU A 64 7.90 -0.88 -1.54
CA LEU A 64 8.98 -0.98 -2.51
C LEU A 64 8.76 -0.05 -3.70
N GLN A 65 9.86 0.42 -4.28
CA GLN A 65 9.84 1.27 -5.46
C GLN A 65 10.50 0.56 -6.64
N GLY A 66 9.99 0.80 -7.84
CA GLY A 66 10.66 0.46 -9.08
C GLY A 66 11.63 1.56 -9.49
N HIS A 67 12.40 1.30 -10.53
CA HIS A 67 13.28 2.31 -11.11
C HIS A 67 12.46 3.45 -11.73
N LEU A 68 12.85 4.69 -11.46
CA LEU A 68 12.21 5.86 -12.06
C LEU A 68 12.99 6.34 -13.28
N ASP A 69 12.28 6.52 -14.40
CA ASP A 69 12.82 7.18 -15.58
C ASP A 69 13.10 8.65 -15.26
N GLU A 70 13.91 9.28 -16.09
CA GLU A 70 14.35 10.66 -15.89
C GLU A 70 13.18 11.62 -15.68
N GLU A 71 12.13 11.47 -16.48
CA GLU A 71 10.94 12.33 -16.40
C GLU A 71 10.13 12.15 -15.11
N TYR A 72 10.34 11.03 -14.37
CA TYR A 72 9.62 10.73 -13.14
C TYR A 72 10.48 10.81 -11.88
N LYS A 73 11.75 11.21 -12.02
CA LYS A 73 12.68 11.24 -10.87
C LYS A 73 12.25 12.17 -9.75
N TRP A 74 11.45 13.15 -10.04
CA TRP A 74 10.93 14.06 -9.03
C TRP A 74 9.98 13.37 -8.01
N TYR A 75 9.50 12.17 -8.34
CA TYR A 75 8.72 11.36 -7.41
C TYR A 75 9.56 10.69 -6.32
N THR A 76 10.88 10.66 -6.43
CA THR A 76 11.77 9.88 -5.56
C THR A 76 11.46 10.07 -4.07
N ASP A 77 11.36 11.31 -3.61
CA ASP A 77 11.10 11.60 -2.20
C ASP A 77 9.65 11.31 -1.81
N LEU A 78 8.75 11.36 -2.76
CA LEU A 78 7.32 11.16 -2.53
C LEU A 78 6.93 9.69 -2.38
N ILE A 79 7.79 8.78 -2.81
CA ILE A 79 7.54 7.34 -2.77
C ILE A 79 8.54 6.59 -1.89
N GLU A 80 9.16 7.27 -0.94
CA GLU A 80 10.02 6.61 0.03
C GLU A 80 9.24 5.60 0.86
N THR A 81 9.90 4.50 1.20
CA THR A 81 9.29 3.46 2.04
C THR A 81 8.73 4.06 3.32
N GLY A 82 7.49 3.75 3.62
CA GLY A 82 6.79 4.27 4.79
C GLY A 82 5.90 5.48 4.51
N ARG A 83 6.05 6.15 3.35
CA ARG A 83 5.17 7.26 3.00
C ARG A 83 3.73 6.78 2.81
N ILE A 84 2.78 7.64 3.11
CA ILE A 84 1.36 7.37 2.91
C ILE A 84 0.92 8.00 1.60
N LEU A 85 0.44 7.18 0.68
CA LEU A 85 -0.02 7.65 -0.62
C LEU A 85 -1.53 7.63 -0.70
N THR A 86 -2.10 8.70 -1.27
CA THR A 86 -3.50 8.77 -1.67
C THR A 86 -3.56 8.57 -3.18
N TYR A 87 -4.46 7.72 -3.65
CA TYR A 87 -4.57 7.38 -5.06
C TYR A 87 -6.03 7.16 -5.45
N GLY A 88 -6.28 7.16 -6.76
CA GLY A 88 -7.62 6.95 -7.30
C GLY A 88 -8.14 5.54 -7.03
N MET A 89 -9.45 5.43 -6.89
CA MET A 89 -10.12 4.20 -6.48
C MET A 89 -9.84 3.00 -7.39
N TYR A 90 -9.76 3.22 -8.69
CA TYR A 90 -9.51 2.15 -9.66
C TYR A 90 -8.04 2.03 -10.06
N ALA A 91 -7.17 2.79 -9.39
CA ALA A 91 -5.75 2.75 -9.68
C ALA A 91 -5.10 1.48 -9.14
N GLY A 92 -4.07 1.03 -9.86
CA GLY A 92 -3.23 -0.06 -9.43
C GLY A 92 -3.77 -1.45 -9.71
N LYS A 93 -2.93 -2.42 -9.42
CA LYS A 93 -3.23 -3.86 -9.56
C LYS A 93 -2.83 -4.58 -8.29
N GLU A 94 -3.70 -5.44 -7.79
CA GLU A 94 -3.40 -6.27 -6.63
C GLU A 94 -2.40 -7.36 -6.99
N ILE A 95 -1.44 -7.58 -6.09
CA ILE A 95 -0.47 -8.66 -6.17
C ILE A 95 -0.58 -9.50 -4.91
N GLU A 96 -0.60 -10.82 -5.08
CA GLU A 96 -0.62 -11.75 -3.95
C GLU A 96 0.77 -12.32 -3.70
N PHE A 97 1.12 -12.45 -2.42
CA PHE A 97 2.35 -13.09 -1.98
C PHE A 97 2.00 -14.28 -1.10
N ASN A 98 2.85 -15.30 -1.12
CA ASN A 98 2.71 -16.44 -0.22
C ASN A 98 2.88 -15.96 1.24
N PRO A 99 1.90 -16.19 2.13
CA PRO A 99 1.99 -15.76 3.53
C PRO A 99 3.22 -16.28 4.28
N ASP A 100 3.78 -17.40 3.85
CA ASP A 100 4.95 -17.99 4.51
C ASP A 100 6.18 -17.09 4.43
N ILE A 101 6.25 -16.21 3.43
CA ILE A 101 7.34 -15.23 3.30
C ILE A 101 7.40 -14.36 4.55
N PHE A 102 6.24 -13.90 5.02
CA PHE A 102 6.15 -13.01 6.17
C PHE A 102 6.36 -13.77 7.49
N ARG A 103 5.87 -14.99 7.58
CA ARG A 103 6.05 -15.84 8.76
C ARG A 103 7.52 -16.16 9.01
N LYS A 104 8.28 -16.44 7.95
CA LYS A 104 9.72 -16.72 8.06
C LYS A 104 10.50 -15.54 8.62
N GLU A 105 10.06 -14.33 8.32
CA GLU A 105 10.71 -13.11 8.80
C GLU A 105 10.13 -12.61 10.13
N GLY A 106 9.23 -13.38 10.73
CA GLY A 106 8.61 -12.98 11.98
C GLY A 106 7.67 -11.78 11.86
N ILE A 107 7.16 -11.51 10.66
CA ILE A 107 6.27 -10.40 10.41
C ILE A 107 4.82 -10.84 10.59
N SER A 108 4.11 -10.16 11.48
CA SER A 108 2.68 -10.37 11.68
C SER A 108 1.92 -9.42 10.78
N LEU A 109 1.23 -9.95 9.78
CA LEU A 109 0.47 -9.16 8.82
C LEU A 109 -0.85 -9.86 8.53
N ASP A 110 -1.96 -9.12 8.69
CA ASP A 110 -3.29 -9.63 8.42
C ASP A 110 -3.64 -9.44 6.93
N LEU A 111 -3.46 -10.51 6.16
CA LEU A 111 -3.75 -10.49 4.72
C LEU A 111 -5.24 -10.64 4.41
N ASP A 112 -6.08 -10.88 5.41
CA ASP A 112 -7.53 -10.85 5.24
C ASP A 112 -8.06 -9.42 5.20
N LYS A 113 -7.35 -8.50 5.86
CA LYS A 113 -7.74 -7.09 5.97
C LYS A 113 -6.92 -6.16 5.09
N ASN A 114 -5.77 -6.59 4.62
CA ASN A 114 -4.84 -5.79 3.85
C ASN A 114 -4.41 -6.50 2.58
N LYS A 115 -4.03 -5.72 1.59
CA LYS A 115 -3.57 -6.23 0.30
C LYS A 115 -2.35 -5.45 -0.18
N PHE A 116 -1.57 -6.07 -1.06
CA PHE A 116 -0.48 -5.39 -1.76
C PHE A 116 -0.98 -4.93 -3.13
N THR A 117 -0.69 -3.70 -3.48
CA THR A 117 -1.11 -3.09 -4.74
C THR A 117 0.09 -2.44 -5.40
N VAL A 118 0.21 -2.61 -6.72
CA VAL A 118 1.21 -1.90 -7.52
C VAL A 118 0.53 -0.74 -8.23
N LEU A 119 1.09 0.46 -8.04
CA LEU A 119 0.61 1.68 -8.68
C LEU A 119 1.65 2.21 -9.67
N SER A 120 1.20 2.82 -10.76
CA SER A 120 2.06 3.73 -11.52
C SER A 120 2.21 5.02 -10.73
N VAL A 121 3.40 5.63 -10.77
CA VAL A 121 3.64 6.86 -9.99
C VAL A 121 2.71 8.01 -10.39
N ASN A 122 2.27 8.07 -11.66
CA ASN A 122 1.33 9.08 -12.11
C ASN A 122 -0.12 8.86 -11.63
N GLU A 123 -0.41 7.75 -10.98
CA GLU A 123 -1.70 7.50 -10.35
C GLU A 123 -1.78 8.06 -8.92
N ILE A 124 -0.66 8.53 -8.39
CA ILE A 124 -0.58 9.10 -7.06
C ILE A 124 -1.18 10.51 -7.06
N ILE A 125 -2.12 10.74 -6.14
CA ILE A 125 -2.77 12.06 -6.00
C ILE A 125 -2.06 12.88 -4.93
N TYR A 126 -1.62 12.25 -3.84
CA TYR A 126 -1.05 12.94 -2.69
C TYR A 126 -0.09 12.02 -1.96
N SER A 127 0.97 12.57 -1.39
CA SER A 127 1.94 11.81 -0.61
C SER A 127 2.17 12.52 0.72
N GLU A 128 2.02 11.79 1.82
CA GLU A 128 2.16 12.33 3.18
C GLU A 128 3.27 11.64 3.95
N VAL A 129 3.83 12.38 4.90
CA VAL A 129 4.77 11.81 5.86
C VAL A 129 4.01 10.90 6.82
N ASN A 130 4.58 9.74 7.10
CA ASN A 130 4.06 8.83 8.11
C ASN A 130 4.82 9.12 9.42
N ASN A 131 4.11 9.70 10.39
CA ASN A 131 4.71 10.09 11.67
C ASN A 131 4.85 8.93 12.67
N ASN A 132 4.58 7.72 12.21
CA ASN A 132 4.60 6.55 13.09
C ASN A 132 5.69 5.53 12.68
#